data_2c65d8d205344b461aa0c18c8302b033
#
_entry.id   2c65d8d205344b461aa0c18c8302b033
#
_cell.length_a   1.000
_cell.length_b   1.000
_cell.length_c   1.000
_cell.angle_alpha   90.00
_cell.angle_beta   90.00
_cell.angle_gamma   90.00
#
_symmetry.space_group_name_H-M   'P 1'
#
loop_
_entity.id
_entity.type
_entity.pdbx_description
1 polymer ?
#
loop_
_entity_poly.entity_id
_entity_poly.type
_entity_poly.pdbx_seq_one_letter_code
_entity_poly.pdbx_strand_id
1 'polypeptide(L)'
;MIYIYNDFGGTHTTMMAVAYHLNQLPQSERKLTTDEILNIKYFNKLTKEDFGKLIFHGKDEDGHSVYTIGRRSQDLVVPALRDLFLLLHDKYNFDERIVFSNTSPTVPFPMTMGGFFSRTLKINSIGVPLLVMGAKQCCDNVFRLVEYTKEVGKSNLGKKVVVLNNELFKS
;
A
#
# COMPACT_ATOMS: atom_id res chain seq x y z
N MET A 1 -16.00 -5.66 -2.84
CA MET A 1 -14.78 -5.99 -2.09
C MET A 1 -13.97 -4.73 -1.85
N ILE A 2 -13.22 -4.66 -0.76
CA ILE A 2 -12.40 -3.51 -0.38
C ILE A 2 -10.96 -3.98 -0.16
N TYR A 3 -10.00 -3.35 -0.83
CA TYR A 3 -8.56 -3.56 -0.63
C TYR A 3 -7.97 -2.40 0.16
N ILE A 4 -7.17 -2.70 1.19
CA ILE A 4 -6.54 -1.70 2.05
C ILE A 4 -5.04 -2.00 2.13
N TYR A 5 -4.23 -1.26 1.37
CA TYR A 5 -2.77 -1.34 1.47
C TYR A 5 -2.28 -0.55 2.68
N ASN A 6 -1.34 -1.10 3.44
CA ASN A 6 -0.84 -0.44 4.64
C ASN A 6 0.68 -0.60 4.80
N ASP A 7 1.31 0.42 5.35
CA ASP A 7 2.68 0.41 5.81
C ASP A 7 2.89 1.46 6.93
N PHE A 8 4.13 1.76 7.25
CA PHE A 8 4.46 2.79 8.24
C PHE A 8 3.96 4.17 7.80
N GLY A 9 4.29 4.60 6.57
CA GLY A 9 4.11 5.98 6.10
C GLY A 9 2.85 6.22 5.29
N GLY A 10 2.32 5.19 4.66
CA GLY A 10 1.19 5.29 3.75
C GLY A 10 1.47 6.07 2.46
N THR A 11 2.74 6.32 2.08
CA THR A 11 3.08 7.32 1.04
C THR A 11 4.11 6.87 -0.01
N HIS A 12 4.74 5.72 0.13
CA HIS A 12 5.73 5.22 -0.85
C HIS A 12 5.30 3.89 -1.44
N THR A 13 5.62 2.75 -0.81
CA THR A 13 5.24 1.42 -1.34
C THR A 13 3.74 1.21 -1.40
N THR A 14 2.96 1.77 -0.47
CA THR A 14 1.49 1.79 -0.55
C THR A 14 0.98 2.52 -1.79
N MET A 15 1.58 3.68 -2.14
CA MET A 15 1.17 4.42 -3.35
C MET A 15 1.57 3.67 -4.62
N MET A 16 2.73 3.01 -4.65
CA MET A 16 3.11 2.13 -5.74
C MET A 16 2.14 0.96 -5.88
N ALA A 17 1.77 0.33 -4.76
CA ALA A 17 0.79 -0.77 -4.75
C ALA A 17 -0.57 -0.33 -5.30
N VAL A 18 -1.06 0.83 -4.88
CA VAL A 18 -2.29 1.43 -5.45
C VAL A 18 -2.17 1.67 -6.95
N ALA A 19 -1.05 2.26 -7.39
CA ALA A 19 -0.85 2.58 -8.81
C ALA A 19 -0.79 1.31 -9.68
N TYR A 20 -0.18 0.23 -9.21
CA TYR A 20 -0.25 -1.08 -9.86
C TYR A 20 -1.66 -1.67 -9.83
N HIS A 21 -2.33 -1.62 -8.67
CA HIS A 21 -3.68 -2.19 -8.51
C HIS A 21 -4.70 -1.54 -9.44
N LEU A 22 -4.60 -0.23 -9.64
CA LEU A 22 -5.49 0.57 -10.49
C LEU A 22 -4.98 0.70 -11.95
N ASN A 23 -4.01 -0.13 -12.38
CA ASN A 23 -3.43 -0.14 -13.73
C ASN A 23 -2.86 1.22 -14.18
N GLN A 24 -2.40 2.03 -13.23
CA GLN A 24 -1.76 3.33 -13.51
C GLN A 24 -0.25 3.19 -13.78
N LEU A 25 0.32 2.00 -13.47
CA LEU A 25 1.68 1.60 -13.79
C LEU A 25 1.67 0.41 -14.74
N PRO A 26 2.78 0.17 -15.48
CA PRO A 26 2.89 -0.97 -16.39
C PRO A 26 2.68 -2.30 -15.66
N GLN A 27 1.81 -3.14 -16.20
CA GLN A 27 1.46 -4.44 -15.63
C GLN A 27 2.48 -5.51 -16.04
N SER A 28 3.74 -5.29 -15.70
CA SER A 28 4.86 -6.19 -16.00
C SER A 28 6.02 -5.98 -15.04
N GLU A 29 6.82 -7.02 -14.84
CA GLU A 29 8.05 -6.97 -14.06
C GLU A 29 9.15 -6.24 -14.82
N ARG A 30 9.13 -4.91 -14.82
CA ARG A 30 10.18 -4.07 -15.36
C ARG A 30 10.49 -2.92 -14.42
N LYS A 31 11.70 -2.39 -14.52
CA LYS A 31 12.08 -1.21 -13.72
C LYS A 31 11.29 0.01 -14.18
N LEU A 32 10.72 0.71 -13.21
CA LEU A 32 10.02 1.96 -13.44
C LEU A 32 11.01 3.07 -13.78
N THR A 33 10.60 3.98 -14.65
CA THR A 33 11.34 5.22 -14.91
C THR A 33 11.16 6.19 -13.74
N THR A 34 12.04 7.20 -13.68
CA THR A 34 11.93 8.26 -12.69
C THR A 34 10.60 9.01 -12.79
N ASP A 35 10.17 9.30 -14.01
CA ASP A 35 8.94 10.05 -14.27
C ASP A 35 7.71 9.24 -13.87
N GLU A 36 7.67 7.93 -14.17
CA GLU A 36 6.58 7.06 -13.72
C GLU A 36 6.44 7.09 -12.19
N ILE A 37 7.57 7.01 -11.45
CA ILE A 37 7.55 7.04 -9.99
C ILE A 37 7.08 8.38 -9.44
N LEU A 38 7.62 9.48 -9.96
CA LEU A 38 7.31 10.83 -9.46
C LEU A 38 5.89 11.29 -9.82
N ASN A 39 5.30 10.72 -10.88
CA ASN A 39 3.92 10.98 -11.29
C ASN A 39 2.88 10.14 -10.54
N ILE A 40 3.29 9.14 -9.73
CA ILE A 40 2.34 8.40 -8.89
C ILE A 40 1.63 9.40 -7.95
N LYS A 41 0.31 9.39 -8.00
CA LYS A 41 -0.53 10.25 -7.16
C LYS A 41 -0.20 10.02 -5.68
N TYR A 42 0.03 11.09 -4.92
CA TYR A 42 0.40 11.10 -3.51
C TYR A 42 1.76 10.46 -3.14
N PHE A 43 2.58 10.01 -4.10
CA PHE A 43 3.92 9.53 -3.80
C PHE A 43 4.75 10.64 -3.11
N ASN A 44 5.25 10.35 -1.91
CA ASN A 44 5.96 11.30 -1.04
C ASN A 44 5.19 12.61 -0.73
N LYS A 45 3.85 12.62 -0.81
CA LYS A 45 3.04 13.84 -0.60
C LYS A 45 2.20 13.82 0.68
N LEU A 46 1.89 12.65 1.25
CA LEU A 46 1.11 12.57 2.47
C LEU A 46 1.87 13.11 3.68
N THR A 47 1.16 13.70 4.63
CA THR A 47 1.71 14.37 5.79
C THR A 47 1.49 13.58 7.09
N LYS A 48 1.99 14.11 8.22
CA LYS A 48 1.74 13.49 9.54
C LYS A 48 0.26 13.47 9.92
N GLU A 49 -0.53 14.38 9.36
CA GLU A 49 -1.96 14.52 9.58
C GLU A 49 -2.77 13.42 8.89
N ASP A 50 -2.16 12.72 7.91
CA ASP A 50 -2.80 11.65 7.15
C ASP A 50 -2.62 10.27 7.81
N PHE A 51 -1.82 10.15 8.86
CA PHE A 51 -1.67 8.90 9.59
C PHE A 51 -3.00 8.45 10.21
N GLY A 52 -3.29 7.16 10.10
CA GLY A 52 -4.51 6.56 10.63
C GLY A 52 -5.77 6.84 9.81
N LYS A 53 -5.68 7.64 8.74
CA LYS A 53 -6.80 7.89 7.84
C LYS A 53 -6.85 6.84 6.72
N LEU A 54 -8.03 6.31 6.46
CA LEU A 54 -8.32 5.53 5.25
C LEU A 54 -8.48 6.50 4.08
N ILE A 55 -7.54 6.43 3.11
CA ILE A 55 -7.54 7.30 1.93
C ILE A 55 -8.04 6.49 0.74
N PHE A 56 -9.15 6.92 0.15
CA PHE A 56 -9.72 6.32 -1.05
C PHE A 56 -8.95 6.75 -2.31
N HIS A 57 -8.62 5.79 -3.18
CA HIS A 57 -7.86 6.04 -4.42
C HIS A 57 -8.65 5.80 -5.69
N GLY A 58 -9.70 5.02 -5.63
CA GLY A 58 -10.53 4.66 -6.78
C GLY A 58 -11.06 3.24 -6.67
N LYS A 59 -11.66 2.80 -7.78
CA LYS A 59 -12.12 1.42 -7.97
C LYS A 59 -11.27 0.75 -9.04
N ASP A 60 -11.00 -0.54 -8.86
CA ASP A 60 -10.35 -1.37 -9.87
C ASP A 60 -11.31 -1.77 -11.00
N GLU A 61 -10.83 -2.56 -11.97
CA GLU A 61 -11.60 -3.03 -13.13
C GLU A 61 -12.83 -3.85 -12.73
N ASP A 62 -12.76 -4.57 -11.61
CA ASP A 62 -13.85 -5.39 -11.07
C ASP A 62 -14.81 -4.56 -10.19
N GLY A 63 -14.60 -3.23 -10.08
CA GLY A 63 -15.42 -2.32 -9.28
C GLY A 63 -15.09 -2.33 -7.78
N HIS A 64 -13.99 -2.97 -7.36
CA HIS A 64 -13.57 -3.05 -5.97
C HIS A 64 -12.89 -1.76 -5.52
N SER A 65 -13.19 -1.31 -4.31
CA SER A 65 -12.64 -0.09 -3.76
C SER A 65 -11.22 -0.28 -3.23
N VAL A 66 -10.30 0.64 -3.57
CA VAL A 66 -8.90 0.59 -3.16
C VAL A 66 -8.56 1.75 -2.23
N TYR A 67 -8.05 1.42 -1.05
CA TYR A 67 -7.66 2.36 0.00
C TYR A 67 -6.22 2.17 0.43
N THR A 68 -5.67 3.19 1.09
CA THR A 68 -4.42 3.08 1.87
C THR A 68 -4.59 3.58 3.28
N ILE A 69 -3.70 3.13 4.18
CA ILE A 69 -3.56 3.65 5.53
C ILE A 69 -2.09 3.63 5.96
N GLY A 70 -1.57 4.77 6.40
CA GLY A 70 -0.29 4.87 7.10
C GLY A 70 -0.50 4.62 8.59
N ARG A 71 0.07 3.54 9.15
CA ARG A 71 -0.18 3.13 10.53
C ARG A 71 0.94 3.49 11.52
N ARG A 72 2.02 4.11 11.04
CA ARG A 72 3.27 4.27 11.82
C ARG A 72 3.76 2.92 12.34
N SER A 73 4.34 2.91 13.54
CA SER A 73 4.74 1.70 14.28
C SER A 73 3.61 1.10 15.12
N GLN A 74 2.34 1.45 14.85
CA GLN A 74 1.20 0.97 15.62
C GLN A 74 0.71 -0.36 15.05
N ASP A 75 1.11 -1.45 15.67
CA ASP A 75 0.75 -2.80 15.20
C ASP A 75 -0.72 -3.15 15.47
N LEU A 76 -1.39 -2.41 16.35
CA LEU A 76 -2.80 -2.63 16.69
C LEU A 76 -3.79 -2.06 15.67
N VAL A 77 -3.37 -1.19 14.74
CA VAL A 77 -4.29 -0.54 13.78
C VAL A 77 -4.98 -1.56 12.89
N VAL A 78 -4.25 -2.48 12.29
CA VAL A 78 -4.84 -3.50 11.39
C VAL A 78 -5.71 -4.49 12.17
N PRO A 79 -5.28 -5.06 13.32
CA PRO A 79 -6.15 -5.88 14.16
C PRO A 79 -7.43 -5.18 14.59
N ALA A 80 -7.36 -3.93 15.06
CA ALA A 80 -8.53 -3.17 15.49
C ALA A 80 -9.52 -2.93 14.33
N LEU A 81 -9.03 -2.57 13.15
CA LEU A 81 -9.88 -2.41 11.97
C LEU A 81 -10.49 -3.75 11.53
N ARG A 82 -9.72 -4.85 11.56
CA ARG A 82 -10.24 -6.20 11.28
C ARG A 82 -11.41 -6.53 12.19
N ASP A 83 -11.25 -6.34 13.49
CA ASP A 83 -12.27 -6.69 14.47
C ASP A 83 -13.50 -5.78 14.35
N LEU A 84 -13.30 -4.49 14.02
CA LEU A 84 -14.39 -3.57 13.69
C LEU A 84 -15.18 -4.04 12.46
N PHE A 85 -14.50 -4.44 11.38
CA PHE A 85 -15.19 -4.92 10.18
C PHE A 85 -15.91 -6.25 10.43
N LEU A 86 -15.35 -7.16 11.22
CA LEU A 86 -16.05 -8.39 11.63
C LEU A 86 -17.32 -8.05 12.44
N LEU A 87 -17.25 -7.08 13.35
CA LEU A 87 -18.42 -6.61 14.09
C LEU A 87 -19.50 -6.02 13.18
N LEU A 88 -19.10 -5.25 12.15
CA LEU A 88 -20.03 -4.69 11.17
C LEU A 88 -20.69 -5.80 10.34
N HIS A 89 -19.96 -6.84 9.96
CA HIS A 89 -20.55 -8.01 9.32
C HIS A 89 -21.59 -8.69 10.18
N ASP A 90 -21.28 -8.92 11.46
CA ASP A 90 -22.16 -9.65 12.39
C ASP A 90 -23.42 -8.87 12.75
N LYS A 91 -23.31 -7.56 12.96
CA LYS A 91 -24.39 -6.73 13.49
C LYS A 91 -25.23 -6.01 12.45
N TYR A 92 -24.63 -5.69 11.29
CA TYR A 92 -25.25 -4.78 10.31
C TYR A 92 -25.37 -5.38 8.92
N ASN A 93 -25.14 -6.68 8.73
CA ASN A 93 -25.16 -7.37 7.44
C ASN A 93 -24.28 -6.67 6.38
N PHE A 94 -23.14 -6.11 6.84
CA PHE A 94 -22.15 -5.52 5.96
C PHE A 94 -21.51 -6.64 5.13
N ASP A 95 -21.83 -6.73 3.83
CA ASP A 95 -21.45 -7.87 2.98
C ASP A 95 -20.19 -7.62 2.14
N GLU A 96 -19.47 -6.50 2.38
CA GLU A 96 -18.22 -6.20 1.70
C GLU A 96 -17.05 -6.98 2.30
N ARG A 97 -16.42 -7.80 1.48
CA ARG A 97 -15.18 -8.48 1.85
C ARG A 97 -14.01 -7.51 1.88
N ILE A 98 -13.11 -7.66 2.87
CA ILE A 98 -11.99 -6.75 3.09
C ILE A 98 -10.68 -7.51 3.07
N VAL A 99 -9.69 -6.97 2.32
CA VAL A 99 -8.33 -7.50 2.25
C VAL A 99 -7.35 -6.42 2.70
N PHE A 100 -6.71 -6.62 3.84
CA PHE A 100 -5.56 -5.83 4.27
C PHE A 100 -4.29 -6.43 3.69
N SER A 101 -3.47 -5.59 3.05
CA SER A 101 -2.20 -6.00 2.44
C SER A 101 -1.07 -5.10 2.94
N ASN A 102 -0.13 -5.68 3.70
CA ASN A 102 1.01 -4.97 4.27
C ASN A 102 2.12 -4.82 3.21
N THR A 103 2.47 -3.59 2.87
CA THR A 103 3.56 -3.31 1.91
C THR A 103 4.91 -3.04 2.60
N SER A 104 4.97 -3.00 3.94
CA SER A 104 6.22 -2.75 4.68
C SER A 104 7.38 -3.68 4.30
N PRO A 105 7.18 -5.00 4.05
CA PRO A 105 8.28 -5.88 3.69
C PRO A 105 8.99 -5.50 2.38
N THR A 106 8.29 -4.82 1.45
CA THR A 106 8.88 -4.41 0.18
C THR A 106 9.70 -3.12 0.27
N VAL A 107 9.78 -2.46 1.43
CA VAL A 107 10.51 -1.19 1.60
C VAL A 107 12.01 -1.43 1.65
N PRO A 108 12.82 -1.03 0.63
CA PRO A 108 14.26 -1.19 0.66
C PRO A 108 14.93 -0.07 1.46
N PHE A 109 16.16 -0.32 1.90
CA PHE A 109 16.94 0.63 2.69
C PHE A 109 17.05 2.05 2.06
N PRO A 110 17.32 2.21 0.74
CA PRO A 110 17.35 3.55 0.13
C PRO A 110 16.03 4.31 0.28
N MET A 111 14.89 3.63 0.20
CA MET A 111 13.58 4.27 0.38
C MET A 111 13.36 4.72 1.83
N THR A 112 13.81 3.94 2.81
CA THR A 112 13.78 4.33 4.24
C THR A 112 14.59 5.59 4.48
N MET A 113 15.83 5.64 3.97
CA MET A 113 16.69 6.83 4.06
C MET A 113 16.10 8.02 3.31
N GLY A 114 15.58 7.78 2.10
CA GLY A 114 14.93 8.82 1.30
C GLY A 114 13.72 9.44 2.01
N GLY A 115 12.90 8.60 2.64
CA GLY A 115 11.79 9.05 3.47
C GLY A 115 12.25 9.87 4.68
N PHE A 116 13.30 9.46 5.35
CA PHE A 116 13.88 10.22 6.46
C PHE A 116 14.37 11.60 6.03
N PHE A 117 15.20 11.69 4.97
CA PHE A 117 15.71 12.96 4.46
C PHE A 117 14.58 13.86 3.95
N SER A 118 13.67 13.33 3.14
CA SER A 118 12.60 14.14 2.54
C SER A 118 11.54 14.56 3.56
N ARG A 119 11.13 13.67 4.46
CA ARG A 119 9.96 13.88 5.34
C ARG A 119 10.33 14.43 6.71
N THR A 120 11.45 13.99 7.28
CA THR A 120 11.88 14.41 8.62
C THR A 120 12.78 15.64 8.54
N LEU A 121 13.81 15.59 7.69
CA LEU A 121 14.77 16.68 7.55
C LEU A 121 14.35 17.72 6.51
N LYS A 122 13.34 17.43 5.67
CA LYS A 122 12.84 18.28 4.57
C LYS A 122 13.93 18.61 3.52
N ILE A 123 14.93 17.73 3.35
CA ILE A 123 16.02 17.85 2.36
C ILE A 123 15.66 17.03 1.12
N ASN A 124 14.81 17.58 0.26
CA ASN A 124 14.32 16.89 -0.94
C ASN A 124 15.41 16.65 -1.98
N SER A 125 16.46 17.47 -2.04
CA SER A 125 17.60 17.28 -2.96
C SER A 125 18.34 15.95 -2.76
N ILE A 126 18.30 15.40 -1.54
CA ILE A 126 18.87 14.08 -1.19
C ILE A 126 17.75 13.03 -1.10
N GLY A 127 16.64 13.39 -0.45
CA GLY A 127 15.57 12.46 -0.15
C GLY A 127 14.89 11.91 -1.40
N VAL A 128 14.53 12.77 -2.37
CA VAL A 128 13.81 12.34 -3.58
C VAL A 128 14.64 11.40 -4.46
N PRO A 129 15.92 11.64 -4.77
CA PRO A 129 16.75 10.66 -5.49
C PRO A 129 16.83 9.29 -4.80
N LEU A 130 16.96 9.25 -3.48
CA LEU A 130 16.96 8.00 -2.70
C LEU A 130 15.60 7.28 -2.75
N LEU A 131 14.50 8.01 -2.69
CA LEU A 131 13.16 7.46 -2.86
C LEU A 131 12.98 6.83 -4.23
N VAL A 132 13.41 7.52 -5.29
CA VAL A 132 13.35 7.01 -6.67
C VAL A 132 14.22 5.76 -6.83
N MET A 133 15.44 5.77 -6.27
CA MET A 133 16.32 4.60 -6.29
C MET A 133 15.67 3.40 -5.59
N GLY A 134 15.12 3.62 -4.39
CA GLY A 134 14.40 2.58 -3.65
C GLY A 134 13.16 2.07 -4.40
N ALA A 135 12.38 2.96 -5.01
CA ALA A 135 11.21 2.58 -5.80
C ALA A 135 11.59 1.71 -7.00
N LYS A 136 12.67 2.04 -7.71
CA LYS A 136 13.21 1.21 -8.80
C LYS A 136 13.71 -0.15 -8.31
N GLN A 137 14.23 -0.22 -7.08
CA GLN A 137 14.71 -1.47 -6.49
C GLN A 137 13.56 -2.41 -6.16
N CYS A 138 12.45 -1.89 -5.60
CA CYS A 138 11.36 -2.72 -5.08
C CYS A 138 10.14 -2.84 -6.01
N CYS A 139 10.13 -2.20 -7.19
CA CYS A 139 8.95 -2.16 -8.04
C CYS A 139 8.43 -3.56 -8.41
N ASP A 140 9.31 -4.51 -8.71
CA ASP A 140 8.94 -5.88 -9.06
C ASP A 140 8.29 -6.60 -7.85
N ASN A 141 8.85 -6.41 -6.64
CA ASN A 141 8.31 -7.00 -5.42
C ASN A 141 6.93 -6.41 -5.09
N VAL A 142 6.75 -5.09 -5.29
CA VAL A 142 5.44 -4.44 -5.08
C VAL A 142 4.43 -4.92 -6.12
N PHE A 143 4.82 -5.06 -7.39
CA PHE A 143 3.96 -5.59 -8.44
C PHE A 143 3.46 -7.00 -8.09
N ARG A 144 4.39 -7.93 -7.77
CA ARG A 144 4.04 -9.31 -7.37
C ARG A 144 3.16 -9.35 -6.11
N LEU A 145 3.41 -8.48 -5.14
CA LEU A 145 2.57 -8.34 -3.94
C LEU A 145 1.14 -7.95 -4.31
N VAL A 146 0.97 -7.03 -5.25
CA VAL A 146 -0.36 -6.60 -5.71
C VAL A 146 -1.08 -7.74 -6.42
N GLU A 147 -0.42 -8.44 -7.34
CA GLU A 147 -1.00 -9.60 -8.03
C GLU A 147 -1.42 -10.69 -7.03
N TYR A 148 -0.56 -11.03 -6.08
CA TYR A 148 -0.89 -11.97 -5.01
C TYR A 148 -2.07 -11.49 -4.16
N THR A 149 -2.12 -10.19 -3.83
CA THR A 149 -3.23 -9.60 -3.06
C THR A 149 -4.56 -9.73 -3.82
N LYS A 150 -4.58 -9.46 -5.13
CA LYS A 150 -5.75 -9.64 -5.99
C LYS A 150 -6.16 -11.11 -6.07
N GLU A 151 -5.21 -12.02 -6.27
CA GLU A 151 -5.46 -13.46 -6.33
C GLU A 151 -6.09 -13.99 -5.03
N VAL A 152 -5.48 -13.67 -3.88
CA VAL A 152 -6.04 -14.05 -2.57
C VAL A 152 -7.39 -13.39 -2.35
N GLY A 153 -7.57 -12.15 -2.76
CA GLY A 153 -8.86 -11.48 -2.76
C GLY A 153 -9.93 -12.30 -3.46
N LYS A 154 -9.65 -12.79 -4.66
CA LYS A 154 -10.58 -13.58 -5.49
C LYS A 154 -10.77 -15.01 -5.00
N SER A 155 -9.73 -15.69 -4.52
CA SER A 155 -9.76 -17.13 -4.19
C SER A 155 -10.36 -17.45 -2.83
N ASN A 156 -10.29 -16.57 -1.86
CA ASN A 156 -10.64 -16.84 -0.46
C ASN A 156 -12.14 -16.59 -0.15
N LEU A 157 -13.03 -17.26 -0.83
CA LEU A 157 -14.48 -17.01 -0.82
C LEU A 157 -15.19 -17.15 0.54
N GLY A 158 -14.55 -17.76 1.56
CA GLY A 158 -15.19 -17.97 2.86
C GLY A 158 -14.83 -16.96 3.96
N LYS A 159 -13.78 -16.14 3.77
CA LYS A 159 -13.32 -15.22 4.81
C LYS A 159 -13.83 -13.80 4.55
N LYS A 160 -14.52 -13.23 5.53
CA LYS A 160 -15.03 -11.84 5.48
C LYS A 160 -13.89 -10.81 5.51
N VAL A 161 -12.86 -11.06 6.31
CA VAL A 161 -11.68 -10.19 6.41
C VAL A 161 -10.41 -11.04 6.26
N VAL A 162 -9.49 -10.61 5.40
CA VAL A 162 -8.19 -11.25 5.16
C VAL A 162 -7.08 -10.27 5.52
N VAL A 163 -6.04 -10.73 6.20
CA VAL A 163 -4.85 -9.94 6.52
C VAL A 163 -3.63 -10.63 5.93
N LEU A 164 -2.91 -9.94 5.06
CA LEU A 164 -1.70 -10.41 4.37
C LEU A 164 -0.48 -9.67 4.91
N ASN A 165 0.44 -10.38 5.55
CA ASN A 165 1.70 -9.82 6.07
C ASN A 165 2.77 -9.65 4.98
N ASN A 166 2.69 -10.45 3.89
CA ASN A 166 3.50 -10.29 2.68
C ASN A 166 5.02 -10.44 2.87
N GLU A 167 5.47 -11.19 3.87
CA GLU A 167 6.90 -11.42 4.13
C GLU A 167 7.64 -12.08 2.95
N LEU A 168 6.92 -12.77 2.07
CA LEU A 168 7.45 -13.39 0.85
C LEU A 168 8.02 -12.38 -0.15
N PHE A 169 7.61 -11.10 -0.06
CA PHE A 169 8.00 -10.04 -0.98
C PHE A 169 9.04 -9.08 -0.39
N LYS A 170 9.80 -9.54 0.60
CA LYS A 170 10.83 -8.73 1.26
C LYS A 170 11.93 -8.32 0.28
N SER A 171 12.29 -7.00 0.34
CA SER A 171 13.37 -6.38 -0.44
C SER A 171 14.71 -6.48 0.26
#